data_8bd11e064c7bf17dc23406523e884f8f
#
_entry.id   8bd11e064c7bf17dc23406523e884f8f
#
_cell.length_a   1.000
_cell.length_b   1.000
_cell.length_c   1.000
_cell.angle_alpha   90.00
_cell.angle_beta   90.00
_cell.angle_gamma   90.00
#
_symmetry.space_group_name_H-M   'P 1'
#
loop_
_entity.id
_entity.type
_entity.pdbx_description
1 polymer ?
#
loop_
_entity_poly.entity_id
_entity_poly.type
_entity_poly.pdbx_seq_one_letter_code
_entity_poly.pdbx_strand_id
1 'polypeptide(L)'
;MTQDQVATRVGISKPYLSNIETGKVRNPPSDAVLRALEKAMSFVPGELMRIGHLDKTPVDIRQRYESLLAEVQKLHTMVEDKGGKAAEGDEEIGKLIAAGVVVPVINSVAAGYPHHFTDLDYPPGVADEYTRCPDVHDPQAFAARVIGDSMEPQYHEGDLVIFSPKRAADSGDDCFVRFGPPEEGTTFKRIYQDSEDTIRLQPLNSSYPAQTVPREQITGLWPAIFRIQPVRGD
;
A
#
# COMPACT_ATOMS: atom_id res chain seq x y z
N MET A 1 29.26 15.25 -15.28
CA MET A 1 28.43 15.67 -16.46
C MET A 1 28.15 17.15 -16.37
N THR A 2 28.13 17.86 -17.52
CA THR A 2 27.72 19.26 -17.57
C THR A 2 26.19 19.36 -17.70
N GLN A 3 25.61 20.53 -17.33
CA GLN A 3 24.15 20.75 -17.50
C GLN A 3 23.65 20.46 -18.94
N ASP A 4 24.44 20.85 -19.96
CA ASP A 4 24.11 20.60 -21.36
C ASP A 4 24.02 19.09 -21.66
N GLN A 5 24.96 18.31 -21.15
CA GLN A 5 24.97 16.84 -21.32
C GLN A 5 23.79 16.18 -20.63
N VAL A 6 23.40 16.64 -19.44
CA VAL A 6 22.23 16.13 -18.72
C VAL A 6 20.96 16.48 -19.47
N ALA A 7 20.79 17.75 -19.88
CA ALA A 7 19.62 18.21 -20.59
C ALA A 7 19.38 17.44 -21.91
N THR A 8 20.45 17.24 -22.69
CA THR A 8 20.41 16.46 -23.94
C THR A 8 20.03 14.99 -23.67
N ARG A 9 20.61 14.37 -22.63
CA ARG A 9 20.38 12.96 -22.31
C ARG A 9 18.96 12.69 -21.80
N VAL A 10 18.37 13.67 -21.11
CA VAL A 10 17.00 13.62 -20.57
C VAL A 10 15.94 14.07 -21.60
N GLY A 11 16.37 14.73 -22.68
CA GLY A 11 15.46 15.25 -23.71
C GLY A 11 14.72 16.53 -23.30
N ILE A 12 15.34 17.35 -22.43
CA ILE A 12 14.79 18.63 -21.97
C ILE A 12 15.71 19.80 -22.36
N SER A 13 15.18 21.03 -22.33
CA SER A 13 16.01 22.20 -22.59
C SER A 13 16.89 22.56 -21.38
N LYS A 14 18.11 23.09 -21.64
CA LYS A 14 19.01 23.58 -20.59
C LYS A 14 18.36 24.61 -19.65
N PRO A 15 17.63 25.63 -20.14
CA PRO A 15 16.92 26.57 -19.29
C PRO A 15 15.89 25.92 -18.39
N TYR A 16 15.20 24.88 -18.88
CA TYR A 16 14.23 24.13 -18.06
C TYR A 16 14.93 23.33 -16.95
N LEU A 17 16.05 22.66 -17.26
CA LEU A 17 16.86 21.97 -16.24
C LEU A 17 17.36 22.96 -15.17
N SER A 18 17.89 24.13 -15.59
CA SER A 18 18.35 25.17 -14.66
C SER A 18 17.21 25.69 -13.77
N ASN A 19 16.00 25.81 -14.30
CA ASN A 19 14.83 26.19 -13.51
C ASN A 19 14.43 25.11 -12.50
N ILE A 20 14.57 23.83 -12.85
CA ILE A 20 14.35 22.73 -11.91
C ILE A 20 15.37 22.81 -10.76
N GLU A 21 16.67 22.94 -11.08
CA GLU A 21 17.77 23.02 -10.09
C GLU A 21 17.63 24.22 -9.15
N THR A 22 17.13 25.33 -9.66
CA THR A 22 16.95 26.57 -8.88
C THR A 22 15.58 26.71 -8.22
N GLY A 23 14.70 25.72 -8.37
CA GLY A 23 13.35 25.75 -7.81
C GLY A 23 12.42 26.81 -8.44
N LYS A 24 12.75 27.33 -9.64
CA LYS A 24 11.96 28.38 -10.32
C LYS A 24 10.82 27.85 -11.18
N VAL A 25 10.64 26.54 -11.24
CA VAL A 25 9.50 25.92 -11.94
C VAL A 25 8.24 26.06 -11.09
N ARG A 26 7.15 26.57 -11.70
CA ARG A 26 5.85 26.68 -11.04
C ARG A 26 5.20 25.33 -10.73
N ASN A 27 5.44 24.35 -11.57
CA ASN A 27 4.96 22.98 -11.39
C ASN A 27 6.14 22.02 -11.36
N PRO A 28 6.15 21.03 -10.47
CA PRO A 28 7.19 19.99 -10.44
C PRO A 28 7.29 19.32 -11.80
N PRO A 29 8.49 18.83 -12.19
CA PRO A 29 8.69 18.07 -13.42
C PRO A 29 7.75 16.85 -13.47
N SER A 30 7.43 16.42 -14.69
CA SER A 30 6.64 15.19 -14.87
C SER A 30 7.44 13.96 -14.42
N ASP A 31 6.75 12.90 -14.03
CA ASP A 31 7.36 11.64 -13.60
C ASP A 31 8.32 11.05 -14.67
N ALA A 32 7.99 11.25 -15.96
CA ALA A 32 8.86 10.83 -17.07
C ALA A 32 10.20 11.58 -17.03
N VAL A 33 10.20 12.88 -16.75
CA VAL A 33 11.40 13.71 -16.63
C VAL A 33 12.19 13.35 -15.39
N LEU A 34 11.51 13.13 -14.26
CA LEU A 34 12.16 12.73 -13.00
C LEU A 34 12.88 11.39 -13.13
N ARG A 35 12.23 10.36 -13.71
CA ARG A 35 12.87 9.06 -13.99
C ARG A 35 14.05 9.17 -14.95
N ALA A 36 13.94 10.02 -15.98
CA ALA A 36 15.02 10.23 -16.92
C ALA A 36 16.22 10.92 -16.25
N LEU A 37 15.99 11.86 -15.33
CA LEU A 37 17.02 12.51 -14.52
C LEU A 37 17.69 11.51 -13.56
N GLU A 38 16.92 10.68 -12.86
CA GLU A 38 17.44 9.62 -12.00
C GLU A 38 18.41 8.71 -12.76
N LYS A 39 17.98 8.24 -13.93
CA LYS A 39 18.79 7.39 -14.79
C LYS A 39 20.04 8.10 -15.33
N ALA A 40 19.92 9.37 -15.71
CA ALA A 40 21.03 10.15 -16.26
C ALA A 40 22.10 10.48 -15.23
N MET A 41 21.70 10.71 -13.97
CA MET A 41 22.56 11.17 -12.88
C MET A 41 22.90 10.07 -11.87
N SER A 42 22.46 8.83 -12.11
CA SER A 42 22.69 7.66 -11.24
C SER A 42 22.16 7.83 -9.82
N PHE A 43 21.04 8.50 -9.67
CA PHE A 43 20.28 8.51 -8.41
C PHE A 43 19.64 7.14 -8.14
N VAL A 44 19.31 6.91 -6.88
CA VAL A 44 18.51 5.73 -6.52
C VAL A 44 17.14 5.83 -7.20
N PRO A 45 16.69 4.77 -7.90
CA PRO A 45 15.38 4.79 -8.56
C PRO A 45 14.25 5.16 -7.57
N GLY A 46 13.42 6.13 -7.93
CA GLY A 46 12.32 6.64 -7.11
C GLY A 46 12.68 7.80 -6.16
N GLU A 47 13.95 8.16 -6.00
CA GLU A 47 14.38 9.22 -5.07
C GLU A 47 13.88 10.61 -5.49
N LEU A 48 14.12 11.01 -6.75
CA LEU A 48 13.61 12.29 -7.26
C LEU A 48 12.10 12.30 -7.44
N MET A 49 11.51 11.15 -7.78
CA MET A 49 10.06 11.01 -7.85
C MET A 49 9.42 11.26 -6.49
N ARG A 50 9.95 10.68 -5.42
CA ARG A 50 9.47 10.90 -4.06
C ARG A 50 9.50 12.38 -3.68
N ILE A 51 10.61 13.07 -3.97
CA ILE A 51 10.76 14.51 -3.70
C ILE A 51 9.76 15.33 -4.53
N GLY A 52 9.63 15.04 -5.83
CA GLY A 52 8.72 15.74 -6.71
C GLY A 52 7.24 15.54 -6.35
N HIS A 53 6.87 14.40 -5.79
CA HIS A 53 5.52 14.14 -5.28
C HIS A 53 5.27 14.86 -3.95
N LEU A 54 6.26 14.92 -3.06
CA LEU A 54 6.18 15.71 -1.83
C LEU A 54 5.92 17.19 -2.09
N ASP A 55 6.48 17.74 -3.18
CA ASP A 55 6.23 19.13 -3.59
C ASP A 55 4.79 19.38 -4.06
N LYS A 56 4.11 18.36 -4.55
CA LYS A 56 2.68 18.42 -4.92
C LYS A 56 1.73 18.20 -3.73
N THR A 57 2.26 17.75 -2.61
CA THR A 57 1.47 17.40 -1.42
C THR A 57 1.10 18.67 -0.62
N PRO A 58 -0.12 18.80 -0.11
CA PRO A 58 -0.50 19.89 0.78
C PRO A 58 0.47 20.07 1.94
N VAL A 59 0.68 21.34 2.35
CA VAL A 59 1.73 21.72 3.32
C VAL A 59 1.57 21.02 4.67
N ASP A 60 0.34 20.84 5.13
CA ASP A 60 0.00 20.13 6.37
C ASP A 60 0.39 18.66 6.37
N ILE A 61 0.18 17.98 5.23
CA ILE A 61 0.55 16.58 5.04
C ILE A 61 2.08 16.46 4.94
N ARG A 62 2.74 17.39 4.24
CA ARG A 62 4.19 17.43 4.13
C ARG A 62 4.85 17.60 5.50
N GLN A 63 4.38 18.57 6.30
CA GLN A 63 4.89 18.82 7.64
C GLN A 63 4.73 17.60 8.55
N ARG A 64 3.61 16.91 8.45
CA ARG A 64 3.37 15.67 9.22
C ARG A 64 4.29 14.52 8.79
N TYR A 65 4.53 14.39 7.48
CA TYR A 65 5.47 13.40 6.93
C TYR A 65 6.92 13.69 7.37
N GLU A 66 7.37 14.95 7.30
CA GLU A 66 8.70 15.37 7.75
C GLU A 66 8.89 15.14 9.26
N SER A 67 7.85 15.43 10.06
CA SER A 67 7.85 15.14 11.50
C SER A 67 8.00 13.66 11.80
N LEU A 68 7.27 12.81 11.08
CA LEU A 68 7.36 11.35 11.23
C LEU A 68 8.73 10.80 10.79
N LEU A 69 9.31 11.32 9.70
CA LEU A 69 10.66 10.94 9.28
C LEU A 69 11.72 11.31 10.33
N ALA A 70 11.61 12.50 10.92
CA ALA A 70 12.52 12.94 11.97
C ALA A 70 12.39 12.05 13.23
N GLU A 71 11.17 11.62 13.56
CA GLU A 71 10.90 10.71 14.67
C GLU A 71 11.48 9.30 14.42
N VAL A 72 11.31 8.78 13.19
CA VAL A 72 11.91 7.50 12.77
C VAL A 72 13.43 7.57 12.78
N GLN A 73 14.04 8.66 12.31
CA GLN A 73 15.49 8.85 12.37
C GLN A 73 16.01 8.94 13.80
N LYS A 74 15.27 9.62 14.68
CA LYS A 74 15.60 9.70 16.11
C LYS A 74 15.54 8.31 16.77
N LEU A 75 14.54 7.50 16.42
CA LEU A 75 14.44 6.11 16.89
C LEU A 75 15.59 5.24 16.37
N HIS A 76 15.98 5.38 15.10
CA HIS A 76 17.15 4.66 14.53
C HIS A 76 18.45 5.00 15.27
N THR A 77 18.71 6.30 15.48
CA THR A 77 19.91 6.72 16.23
C THR A 77 19.91 6.22 17.67
N MET A 78 18.73 6.16 18.32
CA MET A 78 18.61 5.60 19.67
C MET A 78 18.86 4.10 19.72
N VAL A 79 18.50 3.35 18.66
CA VAL A 79 18.76 1.92 18.54
C VAL A 79 20.24 1.63 18.23
N GLU A 80 20.87 2.44 17.39
CA GLU A 80 22.30 2.30 17.04
C GLU A 80 23.24 2.70 18.20
N ASP A 81 22.91 3.73 18.95
CA ASP A 81 23.72 4.23 20.07
C ASP A 81 23.65 3.34 21.35
N LYS A 82 22.58 2.53 21.45
CA LYS A 82 22.38 1.58 22.54
C LYS A 82 22.85 0.16 22.20
N GLY A 83 24.00 0.02 21.57
CA GLY A 83 24.63 -1.27 21.35
C GLY A 83 24.72 -2.09 22.64
N GLY A 84 23.68 -2.86 22.95
CA GLY A 84 23.70 -3.98 23.86
C GLY A 84 23.48 -3.71 25.36
N LYS A 85 22.62 -2.79 25.80
CA LYS A 85 22.06 -2.81 27.15
C LYS A 85 20.57 -2.44 27.14
N ALA A 86 19.73 -3.45 27.27
CA ALA A 86 18.33 -3.32 27.60
C ALA A 86 18.18 -2.66 28.98
N ALA A 87 17.69 -1.43 29.02
CA ALA A 87 17.09 -0.84 30.23
C ALA A 87 16.41 0.49 29.89
N GLU A 88 15.14 0.62 30.21
CA GLU A 88 14.26 1.81 30.19
C GLU A 88 13.69 2.29 28.84
N GLY A 89 14.29 1.96 27.67
CA GLY A 89 13.65 2.21 26.37
C GLY A 89 12.65 1.14 25.94
N ASP A 90 12.65 -0.02 26.60
CA ASP A 90 11.83 -1.18 26.23
C ASP A 90 10.33 -0.94 26.42
N GLU A 91 9.95 -0.08 27.38
CA GLU A 91 8.53 0.21 27.63
C GLU A 91 7.90 1.11 26.57
N GLU A 92 8.66 2.07 26.03
CA GLU A 92 8.19 2.96 24.95
C GLU A 92 8.25 2.28 23.58
N ILE A 93 9.31 1.49 23.33
CA ILE A 93 9.41 0.62 22.14
C ILE A 93 8.35 -0.49 22.23
N GLY A 94 8.14 -1.08 23.39
CA GLY A 94 7.07 -2.03 23.66
C GLY A 94 5.69 -1.44 23.44
N LYS A 95 5.46 -0.16 23.81
CA LYS A 95 4.21 0.57 23.52
C LYS A 95 4.04 0.89 22.02
N LEU A 96 5.12 1.20 21.31
CA LEU A 96 5.10 1.42 19.85
C LEU A 96 4.85 0.12 19.08
N ILE A 97 5.48 -0.97 19.49
CA ILE A 97 5.25 -2.33 18.94
C ILE A 97 3.83 -2.80 19.30
N ALA A 98 3.39 -2.56 20.55
CA ALA A 98 2.02 -2.86 20.97
C ALA A 98 0.95 -1.99 20.29
N ALA A 99 1.33 -0.83 19.74
CA ALA A 99 0.42 0.01 18.96
C ALA A 99 0.04 -0.58 17.61
N GLY A 100 0.76 -1.61 17.13
CA GLY A 100 0.52 -2.30 15.87
C GLY A 100 0.78 -1.46 14.62
N VAL A 101 0.77 -2.13 13.49
CA VAL A 101 0.86 -1.46 12.18
C VAL A 101 -0.42 -0.66 11.92
N VAL A 102 -0.26 0.53 11.37
CA VAL A 102 -1.37 1.33 10.86
C VAL A 102 -1.78 0.76 9.51
N VAL A 103 -2.96 0.18 9.46
CA VAL A 103 -3.48 -0.53 8.28
C VAL A 103 -4.49 0.37 7.58
N PRO A 104 -4.27 0.72 6.29
CA PRO A 104 -5.23 1.49 5.50
C PRO A 104 -6.48 0.66 5.24
N VAL A 105 -7.65 1.28 5.37
CA VAL A 105 -8.93 0.66 5.02
C VAL A 105 -9.29 1.06 3.61
N ILE A 106 -9.38 0.07 2.73
CA ILE A 106 -9.88 0.25 1.38
C ILE A 106 -11.40 0.14 1.46
N ASN A 107 -12.08 1.26 1.42
CA ASN A 107 -13.53 1.25 1.30
C ASN A 107 -13.86 0.72 -0.11
N SER A 108 -14.88 -0.14 -0.18
CA SER A 108 -15.32 -0.74 -1.43
C SER A 108 -15.37 0.29 -2.54
N VAL A 109 -14.76 -0.05 -3.64
CA VAL A 109 -14.57 0.70 -4.85
C VAL A 109 -15.74 1.63 -5.16
N ALA A 110 -15.72 2.86 -4.62
CA ALA A 110 -16.43 3.94 -5.25
C ALA A 110 -15.71 4.20 -6.58
N ALA A 111 -16.44 4.12 -7.67
CA ALA A 111 -15.95 4.41 -9.01
C ALA A 111 -15.19 5.74 -8.99
N GLY A 112 -13.86 5.70 -9.11
CA GLY A 112 -13.02 6.88 -9.05
C GLY A 112 -11.64 6.67 -8.42
N TYR A 113 -11.40 5.57 -7.74
CA TYR A 113 -10.03 5.23 -7.31
C TYR A 113 -9.19 4.82 -8.52
N PRO A 114 -7.93 5.29 -8.64
CA PRO A 114 -7.05 4.91 -9.74
C PRO A 114 -6.91 3.39 -9.77
N HIS A 115 -6.97 2.80 -10.96
CA HIS A 115 -6.87 1.36 -11.23
C HIS A 115 -5.55 0.71 -10.77
N HIS A 116 -4.67 1.45 -10.10
CA HIS A 116 -3.36 1.04 -9.60
C HIS A 116 -3.26 0.96 -8.07
N PHE A 117 -4.38 0.76 -7.37
CA PHE A 117 -4.41 0.72 -5.89
C PHE A 117 -3.63 -0.44 -5.27
N THR A 118 -3.03 -1.29 -6.07
CA THR A 118 -2.18 -2.41 -5.62
C THR A 118 -0.72 -2.29 -6.04
N ASP A 119 -0.30 -1.18 -6.61
CA ASP A 119 1.09 -0.83 -6.56
C ASP A 119 1.38 -0.48 -5.11
N LEU A 120 2.17 -1.33 -4.46
CA LEU A 120 2.56 -1.32 -3.05
C LEU A 120 3.31 -0.04 -2.61
N ASP A 121 3.35 0.97 -3.46
CA ASP A 121 3.98 2.28 -3.30
C ASP A 121 3.00 3.40 -2.91
N TYR A 122 1.79 3.06 -2.41
CA TYR A 122 0.87 4.10 -1.95
C TYR A 122 1.38 4.71 -0.65
N PRO A 123 1.66 6.02 -0.64
CA PRO A 123 2.10 6.67 0.59
C PRO A 123 1.00 6.60 1.65
N PRO A 124 1.36 6.38 2.92
CA PRO A 124 0.41 6.50 4.04
C PRO A 124 -0.28 7.87 3.95
N GLY A 125 -1.60 7.92 3.95
CA GLY A 125 -2.37 9.15 3.90
C GLY A 125 -3.38 9.26 2.76
N VAL A 126 -3.49 8.23 1.91
CA VAL A 126 -4.44 8.21 0.78
C VAL A 126 -5.74 7.47 1.10
N ALA A 127 -5.76 6.63 2.13
CA ALA A 127 -6.98 5.97 2.58
C ALA A 127 -7.81 6.93 3.46
N ASP A 128 -9.13 6.94 3.25
CA ASP A 128 -10.05 7.77 4.03
C ASP A 128 -10.17 7.31 5.50
N GLU A 129 -9.81 6.07 5.77
CA GLU A 129 -9.90 5.45 7.09
C GLU A 129 -8.67 4.56 7.36
N TYR A 130 -8.22 4.53 8.60
CA TYR A 130 -7.12 3.68 9.06
C TYR A 130 -7.53 2.92 10.31
N THR A 131 -7.10 1.67 10.42
CA THR A 131 -7.22 0.88 11.64
C THR A 131 -5.84 0.52 12.19
N ARG A 132 -5.76 0.16 13.46
CA ARG A 132 -4.55 -0.36 14.09
C ARG A 132 -4.80 -1.79 14.54
N CYS A 133 -3.87 -2.67 14.21
CA CYS A 133 -3.91 -4.04 14.66
C CYS A 133 -2.54 -4.43 15.23
N PRO A 134 -2.43 -4.64 16.56
CA PRO A 134 -1.15 -4.93 17.22
C PRO A 134 -0.43 -6.17 16.69
N ASP A 135 -1.19 -7.17 16.28
CA ASP A 135 -0.66 -8.47 15.85
C ASP A 135 -0.34 -8.52 14.35
N VAL A 136 -0.56 -7.43 13.61
CA VAL A 136 -0.19 -7.34 12.19
C VAL A 136 1.24 -6.83 12.09
N HIS A 137 2.09 -7.63 11.45
CA HIS A 137 3.51 -7.31 11.24
C HIS A 137 3.87 -7.11 9.75
N ASP A 138 2.86 -7.15 8.87
CA ASP A 138 3.04 -6.86 7.45
C ASP A 138 2.83 -5.37 7.20
N PRO A 139 3.87 -4.61 6.84
CA PRO A 139 3.73 -3.17 6.56
C PRO A 139 2.90 -2.88 5.31
N GLN A 140 2.65 -3.88 4.47
CA GLN A 140 1.84 -3.77 3.27
C GLN A 140 0.40 -4.28 3.48
N ALA A 141 0.06 -4.67 4.72
CA ALA A 141 -1.29 -5.09 5.03
C ALA A 141 -2.29 -3.96 4.75
N PHE A 142 -3.43 -4.34 4.25
CA PHE A 142 -4.57 -3.47 4.04
C PHE A 142 -5.84 -4.11 4.59
N ALA A 143 -6.83 -3.30 4.87
CA ALA A 143 -8.13 -3.77 5.34
C ALA A 143 -9.24 -3.41 4.35
N ALA A 144 -10.28 -4.23 4.29
CA ALA A 144 -11.49 -3.93 3.53
C ALA A 144 -12.73 -4.27 4.35
N ARG A 145 -13.81 -3.49 4.14
CA ARG A 145 -15.11 -3.81 4.73
C ARG A 145 -15.82 -4.88 3.92
N VAL A 146 -16.38 -5.85 4.62
CA VAL A 146 -17.24 -6.86 4.01
C VAL A 146 -18.54 -6.21 3.55
N ILE A 147 -18.93 -6.48 2.31
CA ILE A 147 -20.17 -6.04 1.71
C ILE A 147 -20.96 -7.27 1.29
N GLY A 148 -22.24 -7.27 1.64
CA GLY A 148 -23.14 -8.39 1.39
C GLY A 148 -22.84 -9.59 2.29
N ASP A 149 -23.53 -10.69 2.00
CA ASP A 149 -23.62 -11.88 2.85
C ASP A 149 -22.99 -13.14 2.23
N SER A 150 -22.29 -13.01 1.10
CA SER A 150 -21.74 -14.16 0.38
C SER A 150 -20.69 -14.95 1.17
N MET A 151 -20.12 -14.35 2.21
CA MET A 151 -19.10 -14.94 3.08
C MET A 151 -19.64 -15.29 4.48
N GLU A 152 -20.95 -15.22 4.67
CA GLU A 152 -21.60 -15.71 5.89
C GLU A 152 -21.55 -17.27 5.97
N PRO A 153 -21.57 -17.81 7.18
CA PRO A 153 -21.67 -17.16 8.49
C PRO A 153 -20.34 -16.66 9.08
N GLN A 154 -19.23 -16.88 8.40
CA GLN A 154 -17.91 -16.56 8.97
C GLN A 154 -17.62 -15.06 8.95
N TYR A 155 -18.07 -14.34 7.93
CA TYR A 155 -17.89 -12.89 7.78
C TYR A 155 -19.24 -12.24 7.51
N HIS A 156 -19.54 -11.18 8.27
CA HIS A 156 -20.81 -10.47 8.15
C HIS A 156 -20.61 -9.10 7.50
N GLU A 157 -21.65 -8.57 6.91
CA GLU A 157 -21.61 -7.21 6.36
C GLU A 157 -21.18 -6.19 7.42
N GLY A 158 -20.21 -5.34 7.06
CA GLY A 158 -19.63 -4.33 7.94
C GLY A 158 -18.40 -4.80 8.72
N ASP A 159 -18.09 -6.10 8.76
CA ASP A 159 -16.85 -6.60 9.33
C ASP A 159 -15.66 -5.99 8.58
N LEU A 160 -14.59 -5.68 9.32
CA LEU A 160 -13.33 -5.22 8.75
C LEU A 160 -12.36 -6.39 8.69
N VAL A 161 -11.94 -6.77 7.49
CA VAL A 161 -11.00 -7.88 7.27
C VAL A 161 -9.66 -7.32 6.83
N ILE A 162 -8.58 -7.78 7.47
CA ILE A 162 -7.19 -7.39 7.16
C ILE A 162 -6.57 -8.48 6.32
N PHE A 163 -5.94 -8.08 5.22
CA PHE A 163 -5.28 -8.92 4.24
C PHE A 163 -3.79 -8.66 4.22
N SER A 164 -2.98 -9.71 3.95
CA SER A 164 -1.52 -9.61 3.89
C SER A 164 -1.00 -9.92 2.50
N PRO A 165 -0.43 -8.92 1.80
CA PRO A 165 0.29 -9.16 0.55
C PRO A 165 1.56 -9.99 0.71
N LYS A 166 2.17 -9.98 1.88
CA LYS A 166 3.41 -10.72 2.16
C LYS A 166 3.18 -12.22 2.31
N ARG A 167 1.99 -12.62 2.73
CA ARG A 167 1.64 -14.03 2.89
C ARG A 167 1.20 -14.61 1.54
N ALA A 168 1.78 -15.74 1.15
CA ALA A 168 1.26 -16.51 0.03
C ALA A 168 -0.13 -17.07 0.37
N ALA A 169 -1.03 -17.07 -0.60
CA ALA A 169 -2.35 -17.64 -0.44
C ALA A 169 -2.32 -19.13 -0.74
N ASP A 170 -2.88 -19.93 0.16
CA ASP A 170 -3.01 -21.37 0.05
C ASP A 170 -4.45 -21.78 -0.30
N SER A 171 -4.63 -22.96 -0.86
CA SER A 171 -5.94 -23.54 -1.15
C SER A 171 -6.73 -23.73 0.16
N GLY A 172 -7.91 -23.13 0.26
CA GLY A 172 -8.74 -23.08 1.46
C GLY A 172 -8.67 -21.76 2.21
N ASP A 173 -7.79 -20.85 1.83
CA ASP A 173 -7.72 -19.51 2.42
C ASP A 173 -8.90 -18.63 1.96
N ASP A 174 -9.34 -17.74 2.85
CA ASP A 174 -10.28 -16.67 2.53
C ASP A 174 -9.49 -15.48 2.02
N CYS A 175 -9.67 -15.11 0.74
CA CYS A 175 -8.80 -14.16 0.07
C CYS A 175 -9.56 -12.96 -0.50
N PHE A 176 -8.94 -11.80 -0.41
CA PHE A 176 -9.26 -10.69 -1.29
C PHE A 176 -8.66 -10.98 -2.66
N VAL A 177 -9.49 -10.99 -3.67
CA VAL A 177 -9.13 -11.35 -5.05
C VAL A 177 -9.33 -10.12 -5.93
N ARG A 178 -8.33 -9.81 -6.74
CA ARG A 178 -8.41 -8.75 -7.74
C ARG A 178 -8.27 -9.34 -9.14
N PHE A 179 -9.18 -8.94 -10.01
CA PHE A 179 -9.16 -9.29 -11.42
C PHE A 179 -8.46 -8.21 -12.24
N GLY A 180 -7.77 -8.65 -13.28
CA GLY A 180 -7.23 -7.78 -14.32
C GLY A 180 -8.18 -7.61 -15.50
N PRO A 181 -7.76 -6.79 -16.50
CA PRO A 181 -8.53 -6.64 -17.72
C PRO A 181 -8.86 -7.99 -18.38
N PRO A 182 -10.00 -8.13 -19.07
CA PRO A 182 -11.03 -7.10 -19.33
C PRO A 182 -12.05 -6.92 -18.20
N GLU A 183 -12.16 -7.82 -17.26
CA GLU A 183 -13.15 -7.81 -16.18
C GLU A 183 -12.47 -7.30 -14.89
N GLU A 184 -12.17 -6.01 -14.85
CA GLU A 184 -11.60 -5.38 -13.67
C GLU A 184 -12.59 -5.40 -12.51
N GLY A 185 -12.11 -5.79 -11.33
CA GLY A 185 -12.94 -5.82 -10.12
C GLY A 185 -12.26 -6.52 -8.98
N THR A 186 -12.93 -6.50 -7.83
CA THR A 186 -12.47 -7.19 -6.62
C THR A 186 -13.59 -8.03 -6.02
N THR A 187 -13.19 -9.11 -5.35
CA THR A 187 -14.13 -9.94 -4.58
C THR A 187 -13.45 -10.53 -3.36
N PHE A 188 -14.25 -10.94 -2.37
CA PHE A 188 -13.76 -11.67 -1.20
C PHE A 188 -14.39 -13.06 -1.18
N LYS A 189 -13.58 -14.11 -1.33
CA LYS A 189 -14.03 -15.50 -1.43
C LYS A 189 -13.01 -16.44 -0.81
N ARG A 190 -13.46 -17.65 -0.45
CA ARG A 190 -12.58 -18.77 -0.20
C ARG A 190 -12.03 -19.29 -1.51
N ILE A 191 -10.74 -19.50 -1.60
CA ILE A 191 -10.11 -19.98 -2.82
C ILE A 191 -9.78 -21.46 -2.72
N TYR A 192 -9.87 -22.13 -3.87
CA TYR A 192 -9.34 -23.47 -4.04
C TYR A 192 -8.59 -23.54 -5.37
N GLN A 193 -7.40 -24.08 -5.33
CA GLN A 193 -6.61 -24.31 -6.53
C GLN A 193 -7.02 -25.67 -7.11
N ASP A 194 -7.93 -25.66 -8.09
CA ASP A 194 -8.43 -26.87 -8.71
C ASP A 194 -7.46 -27.45 -9.75
N SER A 195 -6.59 -26.58 -10.36
CA SER A 195 -5.47 -26.95 -11.24
C SER A 195 -4.38 -25.88 -11.21
N GLU A 196 -3.29 -26.09 -11.96
CA GLU A 196 -2.24 -25.06 -12.11
C GLU A 196 -2.78 -23.76 -12.73
N ASP A 197 -3.75 -23.89 -13.64
CA ASP A 197 -4.28 -22.78 -14.44
C ASP A 197 -5.63 -22.24 -13.94
N THR A 198 -6.26 -22.86 -12.95
CA THR A 198 -7.61 -22.48 -12.51
C THR A 198 -7.75 -22.36 -11.00
N ILE A 199 -8.46 -21.31 -10.58
CA ILE A 199 -8.82 -21.06 -9.19
C ILE A 199 -10.33 -21.06 -9.07
N ARG A 200 -10.86 -21.83 -8.13
CA ARG A 200 -12.25 -21.80 -7.75
C ARG A 200 -12.45 -20.80 -6.60
N LEU A 201 -13.35 -19.85 -6.83
CA LEU A 201 -13.79 -18.85 -5.88
C LEU A 201 -15.08 -19.35 -5.23
N GLN A 202 -14.99 -19.74 -3.97
CA GLN A 202 -16.08 -20.36 -3.23
C GLN A 202 -16.66 -19.37 -2.23
N PRO A 203 -17.92 -18.92 -2.39
CA PRO A 203 -18.67 -18.28 -1.33
C PRO A 203 -18.86 -19.24 -0.15
N LEU A 204 -18.87 -18.74 1.09
CA LEU A 204 -19.19 -19.55 2.27
C LEU A 204 -20.69 -19.72 2.43
N ASN A 205 -21.47 -18.73 2.00
CA ASN A 205 -22.93 -18.83 1.94
C ASN A 205 -23.37 -19.70 0.76
N SER A 206 -24.00 -20.81 1.05
CA SER A 206 -24.47 -21.79 0.06
C SER A 206 -25.54 -21.27 -0.91
N SER A 207 -26.12 -20.09 -0.64
CA SER A 207 -27.05 -19.42 -1.55
C SER A 207 -26.37 -18.87 -2.82
N TYR A 208 -25.04 -18.78 -2.81
CA TYR A 208 -24.24 -18.27 -3.92
C TYR A 208 -23.44 -19.40 -4.58
N PRO A 209 -23.45 -19.49 -5.91
CA PRO A 209 -22.67 -20.50 -6.62
C PRO A 209 -21.18 -20.20 -6.57
N ALA A 210 -20.37 -21.25 -6.57
CA ALA A 210 -18.94 -21.12 -6.80
C ALA A 210 -18.65 -20.73 -8.25
N GLN A 211 -17.56 -20.01 -8.44
CA GLN A 211 -17.08 -19.56 -9.74
C GLN A 211 -15.65 -20.07 -9.96
N THR A 212 -15.40 -20.71 -11.09
CA THR A 212 -14.02 -21.07 -11.50
C THR A 212 -13.51 -20.06 -12.52
N VAL A 213 -12.32 -19.51 -12.24
CA VAL A 213 -11.70 -18.48 -13.07
C VAL A 213 -10.28 -18.90 -13.46
N PRO A 214 -9.80 -18.52 -14.66
CA PRO A 214 -8.42 -18.70 -15.06
C PRO A 214 -7.47 -17.95 -14.11
N ARG A 215 -6.37 -18.57 -13.73
CA ARG A 215 -5.35 -17.96 -12.85
C ARG A 215 -4.78 -16.65 -13.43
N GLU A 216 -4.66 -16.60 -14.75
CA GLU A 216 -4.15 -15.43 -15.47
C GLU A 216 -5.03 -14.18 -15.35
N GLN A 217 -6.33 -14.35 -15.07
CA GLN A 217 -7.24 -13.22 -14.84
C GLN A 217 -7.09 -12.61 -13.43
N ILE A 218 -6.38 -13.28 -12.54
CA ILE A 218 -6.18 -12.81 -11.16
C ILE A 218 -4.85 -12.06 -11.08
N THR A 219 -4.93 -10.76 -10.85
CA THR A 219 -3.77 -9.88 -10.69
C THR A 219 -3.37 -9.67 -9.23
N GLY A 220 -4.25 -10.00 -8.28
CA GLY A 220 -3.98 -9.94 -6.86
C GLY A 220 -4.74 -11.02 -6.10
N LEU A 221 -4.05 -11.68 -5.15
CA LEU A 221 -4.60 -12.73 -4.32
C LEU A 221 -3.97 -12.62 -2.93
N TRP A 222 -4.75 -12.09 -1.97
CA TRP A 222 -4.22 -11.79 -0.64
C TRP A 222 -5.07 -12.44 0.45
N PRO A 223 -4.48 -13.33 1.26
CA PRO A 223 -5.20 -14.03 2.31
C PRO A 223 -5.58 -13.10 3.46
N ALA A 224 -6.76 -13.35 4.01
CA ALA A 224 -7.22 -12.74 5.25
C ALA A 224 -6.36 -13.23 6.43
N ILE A 225 -5.90 -12.29 7.26
CA ILE A 225 -5.09 -12.61 8.44
C ILE A 225 -5.79 -12.23 9.74
N PHE A 226 -6.65 -11.21 9.72
CA PHE A 226 -7.44 -10.78 10.89
C PHE A 226 -8.82 -10.32 10.46
N ARG A 227 -9.77 -10.46 11.40
CA ARG A 227 -11.11 -9.89 11.29
C ARG A 227 -11.41 -9.07 12.53
N ILE A 228 -11.86 -7.85 12.32
CA ILE A 228 -12.36 -6.96 13.36
C ILE A 228 -13.87 -6.88 13.18
N GLN A 229 -14.60 -7.30 14.20
CA GLN A 229 -16.05 -7.31 14.19
C GLN A 229 -16.56 -6.08 14.95
N PRO A 230 -17.36 -5.20 14.32
CA PRO A 230 -17.97 -4.11 15.06
C PRO A 230 -18.97 -4.67 16.08
N VAL A 231 -18.92 -4.16 17.31
CA VAL A 231 -19.94 -4.47 18.30
C VAL A 231 -21.24 -3.82 17.81
N ARG A 232 -22.21 -4.65 17.42
CA ARG A 232 -23.53 -4.15 17.08
C ARG A 232 -24.19 -3.75 18.40
N GLY A 233 -24.38 -2.45 18.60
CA GLY A 233 -25.28 -1.96 19.64
C GLY A 233 -26.72 -2.35 19.26
N ASP A 234 -27.45 -2.90 20.21
CA ASP A 234 -28.89 -3.14 20.10
C ASP A 234 -29.67 -1.82 19.88
#